data_eb8db353f8a25c24449a8d40a23a6448
#
_entry.id   eb8db353f8a25c24449a8d40a23a6448
#
_cell.length_a   1.000
_cell.length_b   1.000
_cell.length_c   1.000
_cell.angle_alpha   90.00
_cell.angle_beta   90.00
_cell.angle_gamma   90.00
#
_symmetry.space_group_name_H-M   'P 1'
#
loop_
_entity.id
_entity.type
_entity.pdbx_description
1 polymer ?
#
loop_
_entity_poly.entity_id
_entity_poly.type
_entity_poly.pdbx_seq_one_letter_code
_entity_poly.pdbx_strand_id
1 'polypeptide(L)'
;MIYCEKDDYYICKNNKKLYASSTINRKSKTEYKSKITCYTCEDCSNCEYKKNCIKGNNSKIPIEERTKKLQVSKLFHKKRKENLERITTPEGRKLRMNRSIQAEGAFAQVKQNMQFKRFLSRGNQKVLSECILVALAHNINKLHSKLINNKSGLYLYELK
;
A
#
# COMPACT_ATOMS: atom_id res chain seq x y z
N MET A 1 17.63 -1.33 9.44
CA MET A 1 18.26 -2.65 9.44
C MET A 1 18.65 -2.96 8.01
N ILE A 2 19.87 -3.45 7.80
CA ILE A 2 20.42 -3.81 6.49
C ILE A 2 20.30 -5.32 6.34
N TYR A 3 19.83 -5.79 5.19
CA TYR A 3 19.68 -7.21 4.89
C TYR A 3 20.87 -7.70 4.06
N CYS A 4 21.49 -8.78 4.48
CA CYS A 4 22.55 -9.48 3.73
C CYS A 4 21.94 -10.68 3.02
N GLU A 5 21.83 -10.61 1.68
CA GLU A 5 21.21 -11.68 0.88
C GLU A 5 22.04 -12.96 0.85
N LYS A 6 23.39 -12.85 0.90
CA LYS A 6 24.29 -14.02 0.79
C LYS A 6 24.12 -14.99 1.95
N ASP A 7 24.05 -14.48 3.16
CA ASP A 7 24.05 -15.30 4.38
C ASP A 7 22.71 -15.24 5.13
N ASP A 8 21.69 -14.64 4.54
CA ASP A 8 20.31 -14.56 5.06
C ASP A 8 20.21 -14.05 6.50
N TYR A 9 20.86 -12.91 6.80
CA TYR A 9 20.74 -12.25 8.09
C TYR A 9 20.49 -10.74 7.97
N TYR A 10 19.99 -10.15 9.03
CA TYR A 10 19.83 -8.70 9.15
C TYR A 10 20.88 -8.13 10.11
N ILE A 11 21.36 -6.93 9.81
CA ILE A 11 22.23 -6.17 10.70
C ILE A 11 21.38 -5.11 11.42
N CYS A 12 21.42 -5.11 12.75
CA CYS A 12 20.71 -4.11 13.57
C CYS A 12 21.48 -2.79 13.64
N LYS A 13 20.89 -1.78 14.28
CA LYS A 13 21.53 -0.46 14.44
C LYS A 13 22.82 -0.52 15.30
N ASN A 14 22.95 -1.53 16.15
CA ASN A 14 24.12 -1.77 16.97
C ASN A 14 25.08 -2.82 16.35
N ASN A 15 25.09 -2.93 15.03
CA ASN A 15 25.93 -3.85 14.23
C ASN A 15 25.85 -5.34 14.62
N LYS A 16 24.87 -5.73 15.45
CA LYS A 16 24.64 -7.15 15.78
C LYS A 16 23.78 -7.80 14.71
N LYS A 17 23.98 -9.11 14.50
CA LYS A 17 23.29 -9.89 13.49
C LYS A 17 22.00 -10.49 14.02
N LEU A 18 21.00 -10.60 13.15
CA LEU A 18 19.75 -11.30 13.39
C LEU A 18 19.69 -12.47 12.41
N TYR A 19 19.68 -13.68 12.94
CA TYR A 19 19.59 -14.92 12.14
C TYR A 19 18.15 -15.43 12.06
N ALA A 20 17.89 -16.17 11.00
CA ALA A 20 16.60 -16.85 10.82
C ALA A 20 16.48 -17.95 11.90
N SER A 21 15.51 -17.80 12.79
CA SER A 21 15.26 -18.73 13.90
C SER A 21 14.12 -19.70 13.59
N SER A 22 13.08 -19.26 12.92
CA SER A 22 11.91 -20.09 12.61
C SER A 22 11.12 -19.54 11.42
N THR A 23 10.28 -20.39 10.87
CA THR A 23 9.33 -19.99 9.80
C THR A 23 7.92 -20.29 10.24
N ILE A 24 7.03 -19.31 10.09
CA ILE A 24 5.62 -19.39 10.46
C ILE A 24 4.77 -19.33 9.19
N ASN A 25 3.87 -20.29 9.01
CA ASN A 25 2.84 -20.22 7.99
C ASN A 25 1.60 -19.55 8.58
N ARG A 26 1.15 -18.46 7.99
CA ARG A 26 -0.07 -17.76 8.37
C ARG A 26 -1.13 -17.90 7.28
N LYS A 27 -2.37 -18.11 7.70
CA LYS A 27 -3.56 -18.07 6.84
C LYS A 27 -4.41 -16.86 7.26
N SER A 28 -4.76 -15.99 6.31
CA SER A 28 -5.64 -14.86 6.56
C SER A 28 -7.11 -15.32 6.62
N LYS A 29 -8.01 -14.43 7.06
CA LYS A 29 -9.46 -14.68 7.00
C LYS A 29 -9.98 -14.90 5.56
N THR A 30 -9.28 -14.38 4.56
CA THR A 30 -9.55 -14.56 3.13
C THR A 30 -8.81 -15.74 2.52
N GLU A 31 -8.39 -16.71 3.34
CA GLU A 31 -7.68 -17.93 2.95
C GLU A 31 -6.28 -17.74 2.34
N TYR A 32 -5.79 -16.51 2.24
CA TYR A 32 -4.45 -16.24 1.74
C TYR A 32 -3.38 -16.83 2.68
N LYS A 33 -2.52 -17.69 2.13
CA LYS A 33 -1.42 -18.32 2.85
C LYS A 33 -0.15 -17.51 2.67
N SER A 34 0.49 -17.11 3.77
CA SER A 34 1.76 -16.38 3.76
C SER A 34 2.80 -17.10 4.61
N LYS A 35 4.04 -17.13 4.11
CA LYS A 35 5.20 -17.68 4.80
C LYS A 35 6.00 -16.51 5.38
N ILE A 36 6.22 -16.53 6.70
CA ILE A 36 6.93 -15.48 7.44
C ILE A 36 8.16 -16.10 8.08
N THR A 37 9.34 -15.56 7.77
CA THR A 37 10.58 -15.94 8.43
C THR A 37 10.80 -15.04 9.64
N CYS A 38 11.05 -15.63 10.79
CA CYS A 38 11.37 -14.93 12.03
C CYS A 38 12.89 -14.88 12.21
N TYR A 39 13.42 -13.69 12.35
CA TYR A 39 14.83 -13.46 12.64
C TYR A 39 14.96 -13.01 14.09
N THR A 40 15.91 -13.57 14.81
CA THR A 40 16.18 -13.24 16.21
C THR A 40 17.61 -12.69 16.32
N CYS A 41 17.76 -11.62 17.09
CA CYS A 41 19.08 -11.05 17.37
C CYS A 41 19.86 -11.99 18.30
N GLU A 42 21.16 -12.13 18.05
CA GLU A 42 22.06 -12.93 18.88
C GLU A 42 22.03 -12.50 20.34
N ASP A 43 22.19 -11.21 20.55
CA ASP A 43 22.22 -10.63 21.89
C ASP A 43 21.73 -9.18 21.86
N CYS A 44 20.85 -8.84 22.80
CA CYS A 44 20.35 -7.49 23.01
C CYS A 44 20.64 -6.96 24.42
N SER A 45 21.50 -7.63 25.19
CA SER A 45 21.96 -7.13 26.49
C SER A 45 22.78 -5.85 26.30
N ASN A 46 22.70 -4.93 27.23
CA ASN A 46 23.44 -3.65 27.24
C ASN A 46 23.39 -2.84 25.93
N CYS A 47 22.28 -2.93 25.18
CA CYS A 47 22.10 -2.20 23.93
C CYS A 47 21.44 -0.83 24.18
N GLU A 48 22.14 0.25 23.85
CA GLU A 48 21.65 1.64 23.99
C GLU A 48 20.32 1.87 23.23
N TYR A 49 20.14 1.19 22.11
CA TYR A 49 18.94 1.33 21.26
C TYR A 49 17.78 0.43 21.70
N LYS A 50 17.92 -0.35 22.79
CA LYS A 50 16.95 -1.39 23.18
C LYS A 50 15.55 -0.84 23.37
N LYS A 51 15.40 0.27 24.11
CA LYS A 51 14.11 0.95 24.38
C LYS A 51 13.37 1.37 23.09
N ASN A 52 14.12 1.84 22.09
CA ASN A 52 13.55 2.29 20.81
C ASN A 52 13.38 1.14 19.80
N CYS A 53 14.16 0.07 19.94
CA CYS A 53 14.20 -1.05 19.03
C CYS A 53 13.11 -2.09 19.35
N ILE A 54 12.90 -2.39 20.64
CA ILE A 54 11.91 -3.36 21.12
C ILE A 54 10.69 -2.60 21.61
N LYS A 55 9.64 -2.57 20.77
CA LYS A 55 8.35 -1.96 21.11
C LYS A 55 7.39 -3.00 21.67
N GLY A 56 6.47 -2.59 22.50
CA GLY A 56 5.40 -3.41 23.06
C GLY A 56 5.37 -3.39 24.57
N ASN A 57 4.41 -2.64 25.11
CA ASN A 57 4.21 -2.47 26.55
C ASN A 57 3.41 -3.61 27.19
N ASN A 58 2.77 -4.47 26.37
CA ASN A 58 1.87 -5.53 26.83
C ASN A 58 2.54 -6.90 27.00
N SER A 59 3.86 -6.96 27.03
CA SER A 59 4.57 -8.21 27.27
C SER A 59 4.81 -8.41 28.76
N LYS A 60 4.58 -9.65 29.25
CA LYS A 60 4.85 -10.05 30.64
C LYS A 60 6.35 -10.12 30.97
N ILE A 61 7.22 -10.14 29.95
CA ILE A 61 8.67 -10.24 30.10
C ILE A 61 9.26 -8.83 30.20
N PRO A 62 10.13 -8.54 31.17
CA PRO A 62 10.84 -7.25 31.30
C PRO A 62 11.62 -6.91 30.02
N ILE A 63 11.79 -5.64 29.73
CA ILE A 63 12.47 -5.20 28.49
C ILE A 63 13.94 -5.63 28.44
N GLU A 64 14.56 -5.77 29.62
CA GLU A 64 15.94 -6.18 29.80
C GLU A 64 16.22 -7.60 29.30
N GLU A 65 15.24 -8.47 29.44
CA GLU A 65 15.36 -9.88 29.05
C GLU A 65 14.92 -10.16 27.60
N ARG A 66 14.28 -9.16 26.95
CA ARG A 66 13.79 -9.35 25.58
C ARG A 66 14.91 -9.20 24.57
N THR A 67 14.84 -10.06 23.55
CA THR A 67 15.67 -9.95 22.33
C THR A 67 14.83 -9.41 21.17
N LYS A 68 15.46 -8.73 20.23
CA LYS A 68 14.80 -8.25 19.02
C LYS A 68 14.42 -9.41 18.12
N LYS A 69 13.13 -9.51 17.83
CA LYS A 69 12.57 -10.42 16.83
C LYS A 69 12.01 -9.62 15.65
N LEU A 70 12.34 -10.03 14.43
CA LEU A 70 11.88 -9.41 13.19
C LEU A 70 11.13 -10.47 12.38
N GLN A 71 9.90 -10.18 11.98
CA GLN A 71 9.09 -11.06 11.14
C GLN A 71 9.07 -10.51 9.71
N VAL A 72 9.50 -11.30 8.76
CA VAL A 72 9.67 -10.88 7.36
C VAL A 72 9.02 -11.89 6.42
N SER A 73 8.17 -11.41 5.54
CA SER A 73 7.72 -12.19 4.39
C SER A 73 8.65 -11.90 3.20
N LYS A 74 9.54 -12.84 2.88
CA LYS A 74 10.49 -12.70 1.76
C LYS A 74 9.76 -12.50 0.43
N LEU A 75 8.65 -13.22 0.23
CA LEU A 75 7.83 -13.08 -0.97
C LEU A 75 7.25 -11.66 -1.10
N PHE A 76 6.76 -11.09 0.00
CA PHE A 76 6.24 -9.72 0.01
C PHE A 76 7.32 -8.70 -0.34
N HIS A 77 8.53 -8.84 0.24
CA HIS A 77 9.66 -7.96 -0.08
C HIS A 77 10.08 -8.07 -1.55
N LYS A 78 10.17 -9.30 -2.08
CA LYS A 78 10.44 -9.53 -3.51
C LYS A 78 9.42 -8.83 -4.40
N LYS A 79 8.12 -9.05 -4.13
CA LYS A 79 7.03 -8.41 -4.90
C LYS A 79 7.02 -6.88 -4.79
N ARG A 80 7.35 -6.36 -3.62
CA ARG A 80 7.49 -4.92 -3.41
C ARG A 80 8.65 -4.32 -4.23
N LYS A 81 9.80 -5.01 -4.28
CA LYS A 81 10.94 -4.60 -5.10
C LYS A 81 10.59 -4.62 -6.59
N GLU A 82 10.05 -5.72 -7.09
CA GLU A 82 9.59 -5.86 -8.48
C GLU A 82 8.57 -4.75 -8.85
N ASN A 83 7.63 -4.46 -7.96
CA ASN A 83 6.65 -3.41 -8.18
C ASN A 83 7.29 -2.01 -8.20
N LEU A 84 8.22 -1.75 -7.29
CA LEU A 84 8.97 -0.48 -7.27
C LEU A 84 9.73 -0.27 -8.58
N GLU A 85 10.42 -1.29 -9.08
CA GLU A 85 11.12 -1.25 -10.36
C GLU A 85 10.16 -0.90 -11.50
N ARG A 86 8.99 -1.55 -11.57
CA ARG A 86 7.97 -1.26 -12.60
C ARG A 86 7.46 0.18 -12.56
N ILE A 87 7.11 0.68 -11.36
CA ILE A 87 6.52 2.03 -11.22
C ILE A 87 7.54 3.15 -11.39
N THR A 88 8.84 2.86 -11.31
CA THR A 88 9.93 3.83 -11.51
C THR A 88 10.38 3.92 -12.97
N THR A 89 9.97 3.01 -13.84
CA THR A 89 10.21 3.12 -15.29
C THR A 89 9.49 4.35 -15.86
N PRO A 90 9.96 4.92 -16.99
CA PRO A 90 9.27 6.03 -17.65
C PRO A 90 7.82 5.72 -17.97
N GLU A 91 7.53 4.50 -18.46
CA GLU A 91 6.19 4.02 -18.75
C GLU A 91 5.34 3.87 -17.47
N GLY A 92 5.88 3.24 -16.43
CA GLY A 92 5.21 3.10 -15.15
C GLY A 92 4.86 4.43 -14.49
N ARG A 93 5.73 5.45 -14.62
CA ARG A 93 5.44 6.82 -14.17
C ARG A 93 4.30 7.44 -14.98
N LYS A 94 4.28 7.28 -16.31
CA LYS A 94 3.22 7.77 -17.19
C LYS A 94 1.88 7.13 -16.86
N LEU A 95 1.84 5.81 -16.70
CA LEU A 95 0.62 5.07 -16.31
C LEU A 95 0.09 5.51 -14.93
N ARG A 96 0.97 5.72 -13.97
CA ARG A 96 0.60 6.18 -12.63
C ARG A 96 0.05 7.60 -12.63
N MET A 97 0.67 8.51 -13.42
CA MET A 97 0.19 9.87 -13.62
C MET A 97 -1.17 9.89 -14.29
N ASN A 98 -1.36 9.10 -15.35
CA ASN A 98 -2.65 8.99 -16.04
C ASN A 98 -3.76 8.48 -15.12
N ARG A 99 -3.46 7.46 -14.28
CA ARG A 99 -4.41 6.97 -13.27
C ARG A 99 -4.79 8.06 -12.25
N SER A 100 -3.82 8.83 -11.77
CA SER A 100 -4.05 9.93 -10.83
C SER A 100 -4.96 11.00 -11.48
N ILE A 101 -4.63 11.43 -12.68
CA ILE A 101 -5.43 12.43 -13.43
C ILE A 101 -6.88 11.92 -13.61
N GLN A 102 -7.07 10.66 -13.97
CA GLN A 102 -8.40 10.12 -14.20
C GLN A 102 -9.21 9.99 -12.90
N ALA A 103 -8.62 9.42 -11.85
CA ALA A 103 -9.31 9.19 -10.59
C ALA A 103 -9.56 10.51 -9.84
N GLU A 104 -8.52 11.31 -9.63
CA GLU A 104 -8.60 12.53 -8.84
C GLU A 104 -9.38 13.63 -9.58
N GLY A 105 -9.21 13.75 -10.90
CA GLY A 105 -9.96 14.70 -11.71
C GLY A 105 -11.46 14.43 -11.69
N ALA A 106 -11.90 13.16 -11.78
CA ALA A 106 -13.31 12.82 -11.69
C ALA A 106 -13.89 13.12 -10.30
N PHE A 107 -13.16 12.76 -9.23
CA PHE A 107 -13.58 13.06 -7.87
C PHE A 107 -13.65 14.57 -7.57
N ALA A 108 -12.68 15.35 -8.07
CA ALA A 108 -12.69 16.79 -7.92
C ALA A 108 -13.91 17.42 -8.63
N GLN A 109 -14.20 16.99 -9.86
CA GLN A 109 -15.39 17.44 -10.58
C GLN A 109 -16.68 17.13 -9.85
N VAL A 110 -16.85 15.90 -9.35
CA VAL A 110 -18.06 15.49 -8.61
C VAL A 110 -18.17 16.26 -7.30
N LYS A 111 -17.10 16.37 -6.52
CA LYS A 111 -17.14 17.02 -5.19
C LYS A 111 -17.21 18.54 -5.26
N GLN A 112 -16.45 19.17 -6.14
CA GLN A 112 -16.32 20.61 -6.21
C GLN A 112 -17.31 21.24 -7.21
N ASN A 113 -17.33 20.78 -8.47
CA ASN A 113 -18.12 21.39 -9.51
C ASN A 113 -19.61 21.00 -9.41
N MET A 114 -19.89 19.73 -9.09
CA MET A 114 -21.26 19.24 -8.88
C MET A 114 -21.73 19.38 -7.42
N GLN A 115 -20.88 19.86 -6.52
CA GLN A 115 -21.17 20.08 -5.10
C GLN A 115 -21.70 18.84 -4.36
N PHE A 116 -21.33 17.65 -4.83
CA PHE A 116 -21.73 16.40 -4.20
C PHE A 116 -20.96 16.19 -2.91
N LYS A 117 -21.50 16.63 -1.79
CA LYS A 117 -20.84 16.58 -0.47
C LYS A 117 -21.11 15.29 0.29
N ARG A 118 -22.31 14.72 0.16
CA ARG A 118 -22.76 13.52 0.90
C ARG A 118 -23.93 12.86 0.20
N PHE A 119 -24.12 11.57 0.47
CA PHE A 119 -25.35 10.86 0.08
C PHE A 119 -26.55 11.35 0.89
N LEU A 120 -27.67 11.53 0.25
CA LEU A 120 -28.95 11.88 0.88
C LEU A 120 -29.67 10.64 1.38
N SER A 121 -29.50 9.53 0.69
CA SER A 121 -30.13 8.25 0.98
C SER A 121 -29.33 7.39 1.96
N ARG A 122 -30.01 6.46 2.64
CA ARG A 122 -29.40 5.43 3.50
C ARG A 122 -29.72 4.05 2.96
N GLY A 123 -28.78 3.10 3.15
CA GLY A 123 -28.89 1.71 2.70
C GLY A 123 -28.28 1.49 1.32
N ASN A 124 -27.73 0.27 1.11
CA ASN A 124 -26.88 -0.04 -0.04
C ASN A 124 -27.53 0.22 -1.41
N GLN A 125 -28.79 -0.19 -1.59
CA GLN A 125 -29.47 -0.03 -2.89
C GLN A 125 -29.75 1.43 -3.22
N LYS A 126 -30.23 2.22 -2.24
CA LYS A 126 -30.54 3.64 -2.45
C LYS A 126 -29.28 4.45 -2.69
N VAL A 127 -28.20 4.17 -1.94
CA VAL A 127 -26.89 4.79 -2.14
C VAL A 127 -26.31 4.41 -3.51
N LEU A 128 -26.48 3.16 -3.96
CA LEU A 128 -26.05 2.72 -5.29
C LEU A 128 -26.79 3.49 -6.40
N SER A 129 -28.11 3.65 -6.27
CA SER A 129 -28.91 4.44 -7.23
C SER A 129 -28.41 5.88 -7.31
N GLU A 130 -28.14 6.51 -6.18
CA GLU A 130 -27.58 7.86 -6.08
C GLU A 130 -26.18 7.94 -6.72
N CYS A 131 -25.31 6.96 -6.51
CA CYS A 131 -24.01 6.85 -7.19
C CYS A 131 -24.16 6.77 -8.71
N ILE A 132 -25.11 5.98 -9.22
CA ILE A 132 -25.37 5.83 -10.65
C ILE A 132 -25.83 7.16 -11.26
N LEU A 133 -26.75 7.86 -10.60
CA LEU A 133 -27.23 9.17 -11.07
C LEU A 133 -26.11 10.22 -11.11
N VAL A 134 -25.26 10.27 -10.09
CA VAL A 134 -24.11 11.18 -10.04
C VAL A 134 -23.11 10.84 -11.14
N ALA A 135 -22.81 9.56 -11.38
CA ALA A 135 -21.92 9.12 -12.43
C ALA A 135 -22.47 9.45 -13.83
N LEU A 136 -23.79 9.28 -14.03
CA LEU A 136 -24.47 9.64 -15.28
C LEU A 136 -24.38 11.15 -15.54
N ALA A 137 -24.70 11.97 -14.55
CA ALA A 137 -24.60 13.43 -14.66
C ALA A 137 -23.17 13.90 -14.95
N HIS A 138 -22.18 13.28 -14.29
CA HIS A 138 -20.77 13.56 -14.57
C HIS A 138 -20.39 13.21 -16.01
N ASN A 139 -20.82 12.06 -16.51
CA ASN A 139 -20.52 11.63 -17.89
C ASN A 139 -21.20 12.53 -18.93
N ILE A 140 -22.45 12.96 -18.69
CA ILE A 140 -23.16 13.92 -19.57
C ILE A 140 -22.40 15.25 -19.62
N ASN A 141 -22.02 15.81 -18.47
CA ASN A 141 -21.23 17.04 -18.42
C ASN A 141 -19.91 16.92 -19.17
N LYS A 142 -19.24 15.78 -19.02
CA LYS A 142 -17.97 15.51 -19.71
C LYS A 142 -18.14 15.39 -21.22
N LEU A 143 -19.20 14.72 -21.67
CA LEU A 143 -19.54 14.62 -23.09
C LEU A 143 -19.88 15.99 -23.67
N HIS A 144 -20.72 16.75 -23.01
CA HIS A 144 -21.07 18.12 -23.40
C HIS A 144 -19.84 19.02 -23.53
N SER A 145 -18.93 18.98 -22.53
CA SER A 145 -17.68 19.74 -22.60
C SER A 145 -16.79 19.31 -23.77
N LYS A 146 -16.77 18.02 -24.12
CA LYS A 146 -16.01 17.53 -25.28
C LYS A 146 -16.60 17.97 -26.60
N LEU A 147 -17.93 17.98 -26.72
CA LEU A 147 -18.63 18.42 -27.91
C LEU A 147 -18.40 19.92 -28.17
N ILE A 148 -18.59 20.79 -27.16
CA ILE A 148 -18.36 22.24 -27.28
C ILE A 148 -16.91 22.56 -27.64
N ASN A 149 -15.94 21.83 -27.08
CA ASN A 149 -14.53 22.08 -27.33
C ASN A 149 -13.97 21.35 -28.56
N ASN A 150 -14.81 20.70 -29.38
CA ASN A 150 -14.42 19.87 -30.53
C ASN A 150 -13.38 18.79 -30.19
N LYS A 151 -13.45 18.22 -28.97
CA LYS A 151 -12.58 17.17 -28.47
C LYS A 151 -13.25 15.79 -28.44
N SER A 152 -14.37 15.62 -29.09
CA SER A 152 -15.05 14.34 -29.25
C SER A 152 -14.15 13.40 -30.09
N GLY A 153 -13.99 12.15 -29.63
CA GLY A 153 -13.12 11.17 -30.28
C GLY A 153 -11.64 11.24 -29.91
N LEU A 154 -11.20 12.24 -29.14
CA LEU A 154 -9.83 12.25 -28.62
C LEU A 154 -9.71 11.42 -27.36
N TYR A 155 -8.78 10.49 -27.38
CA TYR A 155 -8.44 9.63 -26.23
C TYR A 155 -7.19 10.13 -25.52
N LEU A 156 -7.09 9.88 -24.21
CA LEU A 156 -5.90 10.22 -23.41
C LEU A 156 -4.68 9.36 -23.75
N TYR A 157 -4.90 8.23 -24.41
CA TYR A 157 -3.87 7.30 -24.89
C TYR A 157 -4.29 6.70 -26.22
N GLU A 158 -3.31 6.29 -26.99
CA GLU A 158 -3.54 5.50 -28.20
C GLU A 158 -4.17 4.16 -27.79
N LEU A 159 -5.31 3.85 -28.38
CA LEU A 159 -5.90 2.52 -28.28
C LEU A 159 -5.03 1.59 -29.14
N LYS A 160 -4.43 0.60 -28.50
CA LYS A 160 -3.70 -0.48 -29.21
C LYS A 160 -4.69 -1.47 -29.76
#